data_200091a08b53c4709b39091141de3afe
#
_entry.id   200091a08b53c4709b39091141de3afe
#
_cell.length_a   1.000
_cell.length_b   1.000
_cell.length_c   1.000
_cell.angle_alpha   90.00
_cell.angle_beta   90.00
_cell.angle_gamma   90.00
#
_symmetry.space_group_name_H-M   'P 1'
#
loop_
_entity.id
_entity.type
_entity.pdbx_description
1 polymer ?
#
loop_
_entity_poly.entity_id
_entity_poly.type
_entity_poly.pdbx_seq_one_letter_code
_entity_poly.pdbx_strand_id
1 'polypeptide(L)'
;MRDRFIPVQIALPDNIAFNLIGHAFNVKPAAKTDWNILAEDLNDRVKNSRSKVMAVTKIDNPQVMKDIMPLHPMAALILKNIASAFKSNQRSMFDFIKSSNTDDVKAFQWFIENAGPYDDHPLLTVDMLWNFFYEKGRDNLTSDIRLILDTFPQQQNLREDEKAVLKAILIMQAIDQRLGGTVDLRSEEHTSDPVT
;
A
#
# COMPACT_ATOMS: atom_id res chain seq x y z
N MET A 1 -0.98 39.91 -3.53
CA MET A 1 -2.34 39.41 -3.16
C MET A 1 -2.33 37.88 -2.86
N ARG A 2 -1.27 37.36 -2.17
CA ARG A 2 -1.15 35.92 -1.87
C ARG A 2 -1.46 35.56 -0.40
N ASP A 3 -1.75 36.53 0.47
CA ASP A 3 -1.73 36.32 1.91
C ASP A 3 -3.13 36.20 2.58
N ARG A 4 -4.16 35.85 1.80
CA ARG A 4 -5.53 35.74 2.35
C ARG A 4 -6.04 34.31 2.55
N PHE A 5 -5.27 33.29 2.17
CA PHE A 5 -5.70 31.91 2.34
C PHE A 5 -4.71 31.17 3.23
N ILE A 6 -5.18 30.74 4.40
CA ILE A 6 -4.46 29.78 5.22
C ILE A 6 -4.79 28.40 4.68
N PRO A 7 -3.83 27.66 4.12
CA PRO A 7 -4.11 26.30 3.67
C PRO A 7 -4.41 25.41 4.89
N VAL A 8 -5.64 24.92 4.97
CA VAL A 8 -6.03 23.92 5.98
C VAL A 8 -5.76 22.54 5.39
N GLN A 9 -4.78 21.84 5.93
CA GLN A 9 -4.49 20.47 5.54
C GLN A 9 -5.35 19.52 6.38
N ILE A 10 -6.33 18.89 5.77
CA ILE A 10 -7.18 17.89 6.43
C ILE A 10 -6.53 16.52 6.20
N ALA A 11 -5.93 15.96 7.25
CA ALA A 11 -5.47 14.57 7.22
C ALA A 11 -6.65 13.63 7.48
N LEU A 12 -6.81 12.64 6.62
CA LEU A 12 -7.84 11.61 6.81
C LEU A 12 -7.42 10.68 7.98
N PRO A 13 -8.21 10.54 9.04
CA PRO A 13 -7.92 9.60 10.14
C PRO A 13 -7.76 8.16 9.62
N ASP A 14 -6.89 7.39 10.26
CA ASP A 14 -6.54 6.02 9.79
C ASP A 14 -7.76 5.10 9.73
N ASN A 15 -8.56 5.06 10.77
CA ASN A 15 -9.77 4.26 10.81
C ASN A 15 -10.75 4.61 9.67
N ILE A 16 -10.88 5.88 9.33
CA ILE A 16 -11.74 6.32 8.23
C ILE A 16 -11.14 5.90 6.89
N ALA A 17 -9.81 6.08 6.71
CA ALA A 17 -9.13 5.69 5.47
C ALA A 17 -9.27 4.19 5.19
N PHE A 18 -9.02 3.34 6.19
CA PHE A 18 -9.13 1.89 6.05
C PHE A 18 -10.57 1.44 5.79
N ASN A 19 -11.56 2.02 6.49
CA ASN A 19 -12.96 1.76 6.19
C ASN A 19 -13.35 2.16 4.76
N LEU A 20 -12.86 3.30 4.27
CA LEU A 20 -13.12 3.74 2.89
C LEU A 20 -12.48 2.81 1.87
N ILE A 21 -11.29 2.28 2.12
CA ILE A 21 -10.65 1.26 1.28
C ILE A 21 -11.56 0.02 1.21
N GLY A 22 -11.96 -0.52 2.36
CA GLY A 22 -12.83 -1.71 2.41
C GLY A 22 -14.18 -1.49 1.70
N HIS A 23 -14.78 -0.32 1.84
CA HIS A 23 -16.04 0.01 1.16
C HIS A 23 -15.87 0.26 -0.36
N ALA A 24 -14.66 0.54 -0.82
CA ALA A 24 -14.39 0.67 -2.25
C ALA A 24 -14.37 -0.68 -2.98
N PHE A 25 -14.25 -1.78 -2.25
CA PHE A 25 -14.23 -3.13 -2.78
C PHE A 25 -15.66 -3.67 -2.85
N ASN A 26 -16.09 -4.03 -4.05
CA ASN A 26 -17.44 -4.54 -4.27
C ASN A 26 -17.39 -6.00 -4.70
N VAL A 27 -17.69 -6.90 -3.77
CA VAL A 27 -17.77 -8.33 -4.04
C VAL A 27 -19.12 -8.67 -4.65
N LYS A 28 -19.11 -9.36 -5.79
CA LYS A 28 -20.36 -9.82 -6.44
C LYS A 28 -21.17 -10.69 -5.48
N PRO A 29 -22.50 -10.51 -5.38
CA PRO A 29 -23.33 -11.28 -4.44
C PRO A 29 -23.14 -12.79 -4.52
N ALA A 30 -22.99 -13.35 -5.73
CA ALA A 30 -22.78 -14.78 -5.94
C ALA A 30 -21.45 -15.32 -5.37
N ALA A 31 -20.43 -14.48 -5.25
CA ALA A 31 -19.10 -14.86 -4.73
C ALA A 31 -18.91 -14.48 -3.25
N LYS A 32 -19.90 -13.89 -2.60
CA LYS A 32 -19.75 -13.32 -1.26
C LYS A 32 -19.35 -14.35 -0.20
N THR A 33 -19.92 -15.56 -0.26
CA THR A 33 -19.63 -16.63 0.71
C THR A 33 -18.19 -17.11 0.56
N ASP A 34 -17.78 -17.42 -0.67
CA ASP A 34 -16.42 -17.91 -0.97
C ASP A 34 -15.40 -16.84 -0.67
N TRP A 35 -15.71 -15.58 -1.00
CA TRP A 35 -14.85 -14.44 -0.66
C TRP A 35 -14.66 -14.28 0.85
N ASN A 36 -15.70 -14.43 1.66
CA ASN A 36 -15.57 -14.30 3.11
C ASN A 36 -14.63 -15.35 3.72
N ILE A 37 -14.67 -16.58 3.20
CA ILE A 37 -13.76 -17.66 3.63
C ILE A 37 -12.32 -17.34 3.21
N LEU A 38 -12.14 -16.92 1.95
CA LEU A 38 -10.83 -16.55 1.43
C LEU A 38 -10.25 -15.34 2.17
N ALA A 39 -11.04 -14.29 2.38
CA ALA A 39 -10.59 -13.09 3.09
C ALA A 39 -10.18 -13.40 4.54
N GLU A 40 -10.82 -14.36 5.21
CA GLU A 40 -10.39 -14.85 6.53
C GLU A 40 -9.02 -15.51 6.45
N ASP A 41 -8.83 -16.45 5.54
CA ASP A 41 -7.55 -17.15 5.33
C ASP A 41 -6.41 -16.16 5.00
N LEU A 42 -6.65 -15.22 4.07
CA LEU A 42 -5.68 -14.19 3.73
C LEU A 42 -5.34 -13.29 4.92
N ASN A 43 -6.34 -12.90 5.69
CA ASN A 43 -6.17 -12.07 6.89
C ASN A 43 -5.36 -12.79 7.99
N ASP A 44 -5.50 -14.11 8.10
CA ASP A 44 -4.73 -14.91 9.06
C ASP A 44 -3.28 -15.10 8.62
N ARG A 45 -3.01 -15.23 7.32
CA ARG A 45 -1.64 -15.29 6.77
C ARG A 45 -0.82 -14.03 7.09
N VAL A 46 -1.46 -12.88 7.22
CA VAL A 46 -0.81 -11.59 7.53
C VAL A 46 -0.95 -11.15 8.98
N LYS A 47 -1.16 -12.08 9.90
CA LYS A 47 -1.43 -11.80 11.32
C LYS A 47 -0.42 -10.84 11.95
N ASN A 48 0.88 -11.03 11.70
CA ASN A 48 1.93 -10.20 12.27
C ASN A 48 1.89 -8.77 11.73
N SER A 49 1.82 -8.60 10.40
CA SER A 49 1.70 -7.29 9.75
C SER A 49 0.41 -6.59 10.15
N ARG A 50 -0.72 -7.32 10.24
CA ARG A 50 -1.98 -6.83 10.73
C ARG A 50 -1.87 -6.25 12.13
N SER A 51 -1.29 -7.01 13.07
CA SER A 51 -1.13 -6.57 14.47
C SER A 51 -0.26 -5.31 14.57
N LYS A 52 0.83 -5.23 13.80
CA LYS A 52 1.69 -4.03 13.74
C LYS A 52 0.91 -2.81 13.19
N VAL A 53 0.19 -2.98 12.10
CA VAL A 53 -0.60 -1.90 11.49
C VAL A 53 -1.70 -1.42 12.44
N MET A 54 -2.42 -2.35 13.09
CA MET A 54 -3.44 -1.99 14.07
C MET A 54 -2.87 -1.19 15.26
N ALA A 55 -1.71 -1.59 15.76
CA ALA A 55 -1.03 -0.87 16.84
C ALA A 55 -0.63 0.55 16.45
N VAL A 56 -0.07 0.73 15.24
CA VAL A 56 0.35 2.05 14.73
C VAL A 56 -0.84 2.95 14.43
N THR A 57 -1.88 2.41 13.81
CA THR A 57 -3.07 3.17 13.38
C THR A 57 -4.11 3.32 14.51
N LYS A 58 -3.92 2.63 15.63
CA LYS A 58 -4.88 2.59 16.75
C LYS A 58 -6.28 2.12 16.30
N ILE A 59 -6.33 1.24 15.32
CA ILE A 59 -7.57 0.61 14.87
C ILE A 59 -7.82 -0.62 15.73
N ASP A 60 -8.86 -0.57 16.55
CA ASP A 60 -9.19 -1.66 17.50
C ASP A 60 -10.08 -2.74 16.87
N ASN A 61 -10.79 -2.43 15.80
CA ASN A 61 -11.71 -3.37 15.14
C ASN A 61 -10.96 -4.22 14.10
N PRO A 62 -10.74 -5.54 14.35
CA PRO A 62 -10.05 -6.42 13.41
C PRO A 62 -10.80 -6.66 12.10
N GLN A 63 -12.13 -6.45 12.08
CA GLN A 63 -12.93 -6.58 10.87
C GLN A 63 -12.47 -5.60 9.77
N VAL A 64 -12.02 -4.41 10.15
CA VAL A 64 -11.48 -3.42 9.20
C VAL A 64 -10.30 -3.98 8.41
N MET A 65 -9.45 -4.80 9.04
CA MET A 65 -8.31 -5.43 8.37
C MET A 65 -8.73 -6.57 7.43
N LYS A 66 -9.82 -7.25 7.73
CA LYS A 66 -10.40 -8.25 6.83
C LYS A 66 -11.08 -7.60 5.62
N ASP A 67 -11.77 -6.48 5.85
CA ASP A 67 -12.52 -5.78 4.81
C ASP A 67 -11.62 -5.17 3.72
N ILE A 68 -10.34 -4.91 4.03
CA ILE A 68 -9.36 -4.40 3.03
C ILE A 68 -8.73 -5.51 2.17
N MET A 69 -8.98 -6.79 2.45
CA MET A 69 -8.43 -7.88 1.62
C MET A 69 -8.93 -7.76 0.17
N PRO A 70 -8.09 -8.04 -0.83
CA PRO A 70 -6.76 -8.65 -0.80
C PRO A 70 -5.58 -7.67 -0.64
N LEU A 71 -5.81 -6.45 -0.22
CA LEU A 71 -4.75 -5.49 0.03
C LEU A 71 -4.01 -5.85 1.33
N HIS A 72 -2.69 -6.06 1.24
CA HIS A 72 -1.87 -6.32 2.42
C HIS A 72 -1.95 -5.14 3.41
N PRO A 73 -2.09 -5.35 4.74
CA PRO A 73 -2.25 -4.26 5.71
C PRO A 73 -1.18 -3.17 5.61
N MET A 74 0.08 -3.55 5.36
CA MET A 74 1.19 -2.60 5.18
C MET A 74 1.02 -1.78 3.89
N ALA A 75 0.56 -2.41 2.80
CA ALA A 75 0.28 -1.71 1.56
C ALA A 75 -0.88 -0.69 1.73
N ALA A 76 -1.90 -1.04 2.52
CA ALA A 76 -2.98 -0.12 2.86
C ALA A 76 -2.48 1.10 3.65
N LEU A 77 -1.60 0.88 4.64
CA LEU A 77 -0.99 1.95 5.43
C LEU A 77 -0.14 2.89 4.55
N ILE A 78 0.69 2.33 3.69
CA ILE A 78 1.48 3.11 2.73
C ILE A 78 0.58 3.85 1.75
N LEU A 79 -0.41 3.19 1.18
CA LEU A 79 -1.35 3.76 0.22
C LEU A 79 -2.11 4.96 0.78
N LYS A 80 -2.55 4.89 2.04
CA LYS A 80 -3.17 6.03 2.74
C LYS A 80 -2.24 7.24 2.81
N ASN A 81 -0.95 7.02 3.04
CA ASN A 81 0.03 8.09 3.23
C ASN A 81 0.69 8.55 1.93
N ILE A 82 0.58 7.79 0.85
CA ILE A 82 1.32 8.03 -0.39
C ILE A 82 0.94 9.35 -1.08
N ALA A 83 -0.30 9.82 -0.89
CA ALA A 83 -0.75 11.09 -1.44
C ALA A 83 0.13 12.27 -0.98
N SER A 84 0.73 12.18 0.23
CA SER A 84 1.64 13.19 0.76
C SER A 84 2.97 13.29 -0.01
N ALA A 85 3.31 12.26 -0.78
CA ALA A 85 4.52 12.19 -1.59
C ALA A 85 4.44 12.98 -2.90
N PHE A 86 3.26 13.45 -3.29
CA PHE A 86 3.03 14.14 -4.55
C PHE A 86 2.96 15.66 -4.38
N LYS A 87 3.42 16.39 -5.39
CA LYS A 87 3.35 17.87 -5.46
C LYS A 87 1.92 18.40 -5.54
N SER A 88 1.00 17.58 -6.01
CA SER A 88 -0.42 17.89 -6.09
C SER A 88 -1.22 16.65 -5.70
N ASN A 89 -2.45 16.84 -5.24
CA ASN A 89 -3.36 15.75 -4.87
C ASN A 89 -3.88 14.94 -6.09
N GLN A 90 -3.16 14.95 -7.21
CA GLN A 90 -3.57 14.31 -8.45
C GLN A 90 -3.47 12.78 -8.42
N ARG A 91 -2.69 12.21 -7.47
CA ARG A 91 -2.62 10.76 -7.27
C ARG A 91 -2.93 10.44 -5.84
N SER A 92 -4.09 9.86 -5.64
CA SER A 92 -4.61 9.51 -4.33
C SER A 92 -4.75 8.00 -4.17
N MET A 93 -5.02 7.57 -2.96
CA MET A 93 -5.45 6.22 -2.65
C MET A 93 -6.63 5.78 -3.53
N PHE A 94 -7.60 6.68 -3.75
CA PHE A 94 -8.77 6.38 -4.57
C PHE A 94 -8.44 6.25 -6.06
N ASP A 95 -7.49 7.03 -6.57
CA ASP A 95 -7.05 6.90 -7.95
C ASP A 95 -6.40 5.53 -8.17
N PHE A 96 -5.60 5.05 -7.22
CA PHE A 96 -5.03 3.70 -7.28
C PHE A 96 -6.12 2.62 -7.31
N ILE A 97 -7.13 2.73 -6.46
CA ILE A 97 -8.22 1.74 -6.38
C ILE A 97 -9.12 1.76 -7.62
N LYS A 98 -9.38 2.95 -8.17
CA LYS A 98 -10.34 3.18 -9.27
C LYS A 98 -9.71 3.26 -10.65
N SER A 99 -8.39 3.29 -10.77
CA SER A 99 -7.73 3.35 -12.07
C SER A 99 -8.20 2.21 -12.96
N SER A 100 -8.60 2.57 -14.18
CA SER A 100 -8.95 1.59 -15.19
C SER A 100 -7.77 0.69 -15.48
N ASN A 101 -8.06 -0.60 -15.67
CA ASN A 101 -7.07 -1.57 -16.07
C ASN A 101 -6.52 -1.20 -17.46
N THR A 102 -5.22 -0.92 -17.52
CA THR A 102 -4.47 -0.78 -18.76
C THR A 102 -3.14 -1.51 -18.59
N ASP A 103 -2.61 -2.09 -19.65
CA ASP A 103 -1.32 -2.79 -19.62
C ASP A 103 -0.18 -1.89 -19.12
N ASP A 104 -0.35 -0.57 -19.26
CA ASP A 104 0.63 0.41 -18.84
C ASP A 104 0.53 0.82 -17.36
N VAL A 105 -0.64 0.65 -16.73
CA VAL A 105 -0.90 1.10 -15.35
C VAL A 105 -1.33 -0.07 -14.49
N LYS A 106 -0.39 -0.59 -13.71
CA LYS A 106 -0.64 -1.69 -12.77
C LYS A 106 -1.12 -1.12 -11.44
N ALA A 107 -2.45 -0.92 -11.35
CA ALA A 107 -3.13 -0.49 -10.13
C ALA A 107 -4.00 -1.62 -9.56
N PHE A 108 -4.91 -1.32 -8.66
CA PHE A 108 -5.74 -2.34 -7.99
C PHE A 108 -6.60 -3.16 -8.96
N GLN A 109 -7.19 -2.53 -9.98
CA GLN A 109 -8.00 -3.25 -10.96
C GLN A 109 -7.15 -4.23 -11.77
N TRP A 110 -5.95 -3.80 -12.17
CA TRP A 110 -5.01 -4.70 -12.84
C TRP A 110 -4.67 -5.91 -11.96
N PHE A 111 -4.43 -5.69 -10.67
CA PHE A 111 -4.15 -6.77 -9.73
C PHE A 111 -5.31 -7.77 -9.66
N ILE A 112 -6.55 -7.30 -9.49
CA ILE A 112 -7.74 -8.17 -9.41
C ILE A 112 -7.95 -9.01 -10.68
N GLU A 113 -7.55 -8.51 -11.83
CA GLU A 113 -7.70 -9.23 -13.11
C GLU A 113 -6.55 -10.21 -13.40
N ASN A 114 -5.37 -10.00 -12.79
CA ASN A 114 -4.17 -10.77 -13.07
C ASN A 114 -3.70 -11.66 -11.90
N ALA A 115 -4.22 -11.49 -10.70
CA ALA A 115 -3.89 -12.30 -9.54
C ALA A 115 -5.09 -13.16 -9.11
N GLY A 116 -4.88 -14.46 -9.04
CA GLY A 116 -5.86 -15.40 -8.53
C GLY A 116 -5.75 -15.58 -7.02
N PRO A 117 -6.85 -16.01 -6.38
CA PRO A 117 -6.87 -16.20 -4.92
C PRO A 117 -5.98 -17.37 -4.43
N TYR A 118 -5.60 -18.25 -5.34
CA TYR A 118 -4.78 -19.44 -5.06
C TYR A 118 -3.38 -19.36 -5.69
N ASP A 119 -3.00 -18.20 -6.22
CA ASP A 119 -1.67 -17.96 -6.75
C ASP A 119 -0.64 -17.85 -5.60
N ASP A 120 0.65 -17.92 -5.93
CA ASP A 120 1.74 -17.76 -4.95
C ASP A 120 1.70 -16.39 -4.27
N HIS A 121 1.16 -15.37 -4.94
CA HIS A 121 1.04 -14.00 -4.45
C HIS A 121 -0.41 -13.48 -4.48
N PRO A 122 -1.29 -13.99 -3.59
CA PRO A 122 -2.71 -13.63 -3.60
C PRO A 122 -3.01 -12.27 -2.94
N LEU A 123 -1.99 -11.57 -2.45
CA LEU A 123 -2.12 -10.27 -1.79
C LEU A 123 -1.42 -9.18 -2.58
N LEU A 124 -2.05 -8.02 -2.67
CA LEU A 124 -1.43 -6.82 -3.19
C LEU A 124 -0.47 -6.23 -2.13
N THR A 125 0.83 -6.35 -2.37
CA THR A 125 1.92 -5.96 -1.48
C THR A 125 2.48 -4.57 -1.80
N VAL A 126 3.35 -4.04 -0.94
CA VAL A 126 3.89 -2.67 -1.06
C VAL A 126 4.65 -2.46 -2.37
N ASP A 127 5.42 -3.43 -2.82
CA ASP A 127 6.19 -3.38 -4.08
C ASP A 127 5.28 -3.19 -5.31
N MET A 128 4.05 -3.71 -5.28
CA MET A 128 3.08 -3.56 -6.37
C MET A 128 2.56 -2.12 -6.52
N LEU A 129 2.74 -1.28 -5.50
CA LEU A 129 2.45 0.15 -5.60
C LEU A 129 3.45 0.88 -6.50
N TRP A 130 4.63 0.28 -6.78
CA TRP A 130 5.74 0.89 -7.49
C TRP A 130 5.37 1.40 -8.88
N ASN A 131 4.68 0.57 -9.68
CA ASN A 131 4.33 0.95 -11.05
C ASN A 131 3.45 2.21 -11.07
N PHE A 132 2.38 2.22 -10.30
CA PHE A 132 1.42 3.33 -10.31
C PHE A 132 2.03 4.63 -9.77
N PHE A 133 2.78 4.54 -8.66
CA PHE A 133 3.26 5.74 -7.97
C PHE A 133 4.62 6.21 -8.47
N TYR A 134 5.54 5.31 -8.81
CA TYR A 134 6.86 5.70 -9.28
C TYR A 134 6.98 5.66 -10.81
N GLU A 135 6.78 4.51 -11.46
CA GLU A 135 7.00 4.41 -12.91
C GLU A 135 6.10 5.36 -13.70
N LYS A 136 4.83 5.47 -13.31
CA LYS A 136 3.83 6.34 -13.97
C LYS A 136 3.61 7.69 -13.27
N GLY A 137 4.14 7.86 -12.08
CA GLY A 137 3.94 9.07 -11.25
C GLY A 137 5.18 9.88 -10.95
N ARG A 138 6.36 9.45 -11.37
CA ARG A 138 7.66 9.97 -10.99
C ARG A 138 7.79 11.50 -11.12
N ASP A 139 7.30 12.06 -12.19
CA ASP A 139 7.44 13.50 -12.46
C ASP A 139 6.62 14.38 -11.50
N ASN A 140 5.59 13.80 -10.89
CA ASN A 140 4.73 14.47 -9.92
C ASN A 140 5.17 14.26 -8.47
N LEU A 141 6.15 13.39 -8.22
CA LEU A 141 6.72 13.18 -6.88
C LEU A 141 7.48 14.43 -6.41
N THR A 142 7.45 14.66 -5.10
CA THR A 142 8.32 15.65 -4.47
C THR A 142 9.78 15.24 -4.61
N SER A 143 10.71 16.21 -4.59
CA SER A 143 12.14 15.96 -4.89
C SER A 143 12.80 15.02 -3.88
N ASP A 144 12.42 15.12 -2.61
CA ASP A 144 12.91 14.28 -1.51
C ASP A 144 12.54 12.81 -1.72
N ILE A 145 11.28 12.54 -2.02
CA ILE A 145 10.76 11.19 -2.31
C ILE A 145 11.42 10.63 -3.56
N ARG A 146 11.48 11.43 -4.63
CA ARG A 146 12.08 11.02 -5.89
C ARG A 146 13.54 10.64 -5.72
N LEU A 147 14.31 11.38 -4.91
CA LEU A 147 15.72 11.09 -4.66
C LEU A 147 15.92 9.69 -4.06
N ILE A 148 15.05 9.28 -3.14
CA ILE A 148 15.08 7.94 -2.55
C ILE A 148 14.74 6.87 -3.60
N LEU A 149 13.64 7.04 -4.32
CA LEU A 149 13.16 6.04 -5.26
C LEU A 149 14.06 5.91 -6.50
N ASP A 150 14.72 6.98 -6.92
CA ASP A 150 15.67 6.99 -8.06
C ASP A 150 16.96 6.18 -7.79
N THR A 151 17.15 5.68 -6.57
CA THR A 151 18.25 4.74 -6.28
C THR A 151 17.99 3.34 -6.85
N PHE A 152 16.75 2.96 -7.08
CA PHE A 152 16.39 1.64 -7.60
C PHE A 152 16.96 1.33 -9.00
N PRO A 153 16.86 2.21 -10.01
CA PRO A 153 17.39 1.94 -11.35
C PRO A 153 18.90 1.70 -11.40
N GLN A 154 19.62 2.08 -10.36
CA GLN A 154 21.09 1.88 -10.26
C GLN A 154 21.45 0.44 -9.90
N GLN A 155 20.49 -0.37 -9.45
CA GLN A 155 20.67 -1.76 -9.03
C GLN A 155 20.33 -2.71 -10.18
N GLN A 156 21.33 -3.05 -11.01
CA GLN A 156 21.09 -3.79 -12.26
C GLN A 156 21.14 -5.32 -12.14
N ASN A 157 21.70 -5.88 -11.06
CA ASN A 157 22.00 -7.31 -10.96
C ASN A 157 21.11 -8.05 -9.93
N LEU A 158 19.93 -7.52 -9.61
CA LEU A 158 19.02 -8.14 -8.65
C LEU A 158 18.07 -9.13 -9.34
N ARG A 159 17.76 -10.23 -8.67
CA ARG A 159 16.69 -11.14 -9.05
C ARG A 159 15.33 -10.47 -8.87
N GLU A 160 14.27 -11.03 -9.44
CA GLU A 160 12.94 -10.40 -9.37
C GLU A 160 12.38 -10.31 -7.93
N ASP A 161 12.62 -11.32 -7.10
CA ASP A 161 12.25 -11.32 -5.69
C ASP A 161 13.03 -10.24 -4.90
N GLU A 162 14.32 -10.09 -5.15
CA GLU A 162 15.15 -9.03 -4.54
C GLU A 162 14.72 -7.63 -4.99
N LYS A 163 14.32 -7.48 -6.26
CA LYS A 163 13.75 -6.23 -6.77
C LYS A 163 12.44 -5.87 -6.08
N ALA A 164 11.55 -6.85 -5.87
CA ALA A 164 10.29 -6.63 -5.16
C ALA A 164 10.54 -6.15 -3.72
N VAL A 165 11.43 -6.83 -3.00
CA VAL A 165 11.82 -6.43 -1.64
C VAL A 165 12.43 -5.02 -1.61
N LEU A 166 13.36 -4.72 -2.53
CA LEU A 166 13.98 -3.40 -2.60
C LEU A 166 12.96 -2.30 -2.91
N LYS A 167 12.03 -2.52 -3.86
CA LYS A 167 10.95 -1.58 -4.14
C LYS A 167 10.10 -1.30 -2.90
N ALA A 168 9.73 -2.34 -2.15
CA ALA A 168 8.98 -2.19 -0.91
C ALA A 168 9.74 -1.37 0.14
N ILE A 169 11.02 -1.67 0.36
CA ILE A 169 11.89 -0.94 1.30
C ILE A 169 11.98 0.54 0.93
N LEU A 170 12.24 0.85 -0.34
CA LEU A 170 12.39 2.23 -0.80
C LEU A 170 11.08 3.03 -0.65
N ILE A 171 9.93 2.44 -0.98
CA ILE A 171 8.64 3.08 -0.77
C ILE A 171 8.40 3.33 0.73
N MET A 172 8.63 2.34 1.59
CA MET A 172 8.46 2.49 3.03
C MET A 172 9.39 3.57 3.60
N GLN A 173 10.65 3.57 3.22
CA GLN A 173 11.63 4.58 3.64
C GLN A 173 11.21 5.99 3.19
N ALA A 174 10.76 6.13 1.96
CA ALA A 174 10.35 7.41 1.41
C ALA A 174 9.13 7.99 2.16
N ILE A 175 8.17 7.13 2.51
CA ILE A 175 6.98 7.55 3.25
C ILE A 175 7.30 7.81 4.73
N ASP A 176 8.12 6.97 5.38
CA ASP A 176 8.54 7.17 6.77
C ASP A 176 9.30 8.48 6.95
N GLN A 177 10.22 8.81 6.06
CA GLN A 177 10.92 10.09 6.08
C GLN A 177 9.94 11.28 5.97
N ARG A 178 8.91 11.16 5.14
CA ARG A 178 7.88 12.21 4.98
C ARG A 178 7.01 12.38 6.21
N LEU A 179 6.74 11.29 6.93
CA LEU A 179 5.98 11.29 8.19
C LEU A 179 6.83 11.70 9.40
N GLY A 180 8.12 12.04 9.19
CA GLY A 180 9.02 12.48 10.25
C GLY A 180 9.48 11.36 11.17
N GLY A 181 9.52 10.11 10.68
CA GLY A 181 9.93 8.94 11.44
C GLY A 181 8.97 8.57 12.58
N THR A 182 7.74 9.07 12.53
CA THR A 182 6.72 8.80 13.57
C THR A 182 6.11 7.40 13.47
N VAL A 183 6.29 6.76 12.31
CA VAL A 183 5.85 5.40 12.04
C VAL A 183 7.10 4.57 11.80
N ASP A 184 7.47 3.69 12.72
CA ASP A 184 8.54 2.72 12.47
C ASP A 184 8.04 1.68 11.46
N LEU A 185 8.25 1.99 10.18
CA LEU A 185 7.92 1.11 9.06
C LEU A 185 9.03 0.10 8.78
N ARG A 186 10.10 0.10 9.58
CA ARG A 186 11.18 -0.85 9.40
C ARG A 186 10.66 -2.25 9.69
N SER A 187 10.65 -3.06 8.65
CA SER A 187 10.37 -4.47 8.79
C SER A 187 11.51 -5.11 9.58
N GLU A 188 11.27 -5.46 10.84
CA GLU A 188 12.11 -6.45 11.54
C GLU A 188 11.81 -7.85 10.96
N GLU A 189 11.94 -8.01 9.63
CA GLU A 189 11.82 -9.30 8.96
C GLU A 189 13.09 -10.14 9.07
N HIS A 190 13.92 -9.95 10.09
CA HIS A 190 15.07 -10.80 10.37
C HIS A 190 15.03 -11.39 11.79
N THR A 191 13.92 -12.06 12.11
CA THR A 191 13.96 -13.14 13.09
C THR A 191 13.27 -14.35 12.48
N SER A 192 13.94 -14.97 11.50
CA SER A 192 13.74 -16.38 11.26
C SER A 192 14.26 -17.12 12.48
N ASP A 193 13.37 -17.56 13.35
CA ASP A 193 13.70 -18.53 14.37
C ASP A 193 14.30 -19.76 13.68
N PRO A 194 15.46 -20.23 14.09
CA PRO A 194 16.00 -21.47 13.55
C PRO A 194 15.05 -22.59 13.94
N VAL A 195 14.55 -23.29 12.91
CA VAL A 195 13.82 -24.55 13.08
C VAL A 195 14.80 -25.54 13.74
N THR A 196 14.58 -25.85 15.00
CA THR A 196 15.14 -27.01 15.68
C THR A 196 14.24 -28.22 15.46
#